data_99dd484679a8a6e55b198aa1d9ced888
#
_entry.id   99dd484679a8a6e55b198aa1d9ced888
#
_cell.length_a   1.000
_cell.length_b   1.000
_cell.length_c   1.000
_cell.angle_alpha   90.00
_cell.angle_beta   90.00
_cell.angle_gamma   90.00
#
_symmetry.space_group_name_H-M   'P 1'
#
loop_
_entity.id
_entity.type
_entity.pdbx_description
1 polymer ?
#
loop_
_entity_poly.entity_id
_entity_poly.type
_entity_poly.pdbx_seq_one_letter_code
_entity_poly.pdbx_strand_id
1 'polypeptide(L)'
;MTRKAWIGVLVLVIAFSVTGAARGEDLRVLQMNLCNSGLAGCYTGRSVATAADVIRAQAPDVVTLNEVCRADVAVLARGGPSAFRAVLDSRTGGATRCRNGDAYGIAILTRRPVSRVTGGTYATQNPDDPEQRAWLCVDTGDISACTTHLDARSTAVARSQCRYLLGSVLPAMRSPVVLAGDLNLRTGVRNCLTADERNADDGGFQSVVVTGTFAITSKRVLDMRSTTDHPGLLVTLAPR
;
A
#
# COMPACT_ATOMS: atom_id res chain seq x y z
N MET A 1 1.74 -1.06 -87.88
CA MET A 1 1.44 -0.25 -86.66
C MET A 1 1.08 -1.23 -85.52
N THR A 2 2.04 -1.62 -84.71
CA THR A 2 1.85 -2.65 -83.61
C THR A 2 1.72 -1.92 -82.30
N ARG A 3 0.54 -1.99 -81.66
CA ARG A 3 0.27 -1.46 -80.29
C ARG A 3 0.77 -2.45 -79.24
N LYS A 4 1.75 -2.07 -78.44
CA LYS A 4 2.20 -2.80 -77.24
C LYS A 4 1.24 -2.47 -76.11
N ALA A 5 0.53 -3.50 -75.53
CA ALA A 5 -0.23 -3.37 -74.32
C ALA A 5 0.70 -3.57 -73.10
N TRP A 6 0.67 -2.63 -72.19
CA TRP A 6 1.33 -2.74 -70.89
C TRP A 6 0.34 -3.28 -69.87
N ILE A 7 0.63 -4.47 -69.30
CA ILE A 7 -0.14 -5.03 -68.16
C ILE A 7 0.52 -4.53 -66.90
N GLY A 8 -0.14 -3.62 -66.23
CA GLY A 8 0.27 -3.15 -64.91
C GLY A 8 -0.11 -4.20 -63.82
N VAL A 9 0.89 -4.75 -63.14
CA VAL A 9 0.68 -5.63 -61.97
C VAL A 9 0.45 -4.73 -60.76
N LEU A 10 -0.76 -4.79 -60.18
CA LEU A 10 -1.10 -4.09 -58.97
C LEU A 10 -0.67 -5.00 -57.77
N VAL A 11 0.40 -4.60 -57.08
CA VAL A 11 0.85 -5.28 -55.84
C VAL A 11 0.05 -4.71 -54.67
N LEU A 12 -0.87 -5.50 -54.14
CA LEU A 12 -1.63 -5.17 -52.93
C LEU A 12 -0.78 -5.46 -51.70
N VAL A 13 -0.21 -4.39 -51.07
CA VAL A 13 0.52 -4.52 -49.80
C VAL A 13 -0.51 -4.55 -48.67
N ILE A 14 -0.79 -5.73 -48.10
CA ILE A 14 -1.61 -5.88 -46.89
C ILE A 14 -0.70 -5.59 -45.70
N ALA A 15 -0.86 -4.41 -45.09
CA ALA A 15 -0.24 -4.06 -43.85
C ALA A 15 -1.00 -4.76 -42.69
N PHE A 16 -0.42 -5.79 -42.13
CA PHE A 16 -0.90 -6.38 -40.86
C PHE A 16 -0.53 -5.42 -39.72
N SER A 17 -1.52 -4.65 -39.25
CA SER A 17 -1.38 -3.91 -38.01
C SER A 17 -1.44 -4.91 -36.85
N VAL A 18 -0.29 -5.27 -36.29
CA VAL A 18 -0.25 -5.98 -35.01
C VAL A 18 -0.67 -5.01 -33.92
N THR A 19 -1.96 -5.01 -33.55
CA THR A 19 -2.42 -4.33 -32.35
C THR A 19 -1.88 -5.11 -31.17
N GLY A 20 -0.70 -4.73 -30.68
CA GLY A 20 -0.22 -5.19 -29.40
C GLY A 20 -1.24 -4.77 -28.35
N ALA A 21 -1.83 -5.74 -27.63
CA ALA A 21 -2.65 -5.45 -26.46
C ALA A 21 -1.85 -4.52 -25.55
N ALA A 22 -2.36 -3.34 -25.23
CA ALA A 22 -1.75 -2.44 -24.28
C ALA A 22 -1.65 -3.21 -22.94
N ARG A 23 -0.44 -3.58 -22.55
CA ARG A 23 -0.21 -4.10 -21.19
C ARG A 23 -0.61 -2.98 -20.24
N GLY A 24 -1.45 -3.31 -19.24
CA GLY A 24 -1.78 -2.36 -18.19
C GLY A 24 -0.49 -1.80 -17.59
N GLU A 25 -0.52 -0.55 -17.15
CA GLU A 25 0.64 0.09 -16.54
C GLU A 25 1.02 -0.62 -15.23
N ASP A 26 2.33 -0.69 -14.96
CA ASP A 26 2.85 -1.19 -13.70
C ASP A 26 2.35 -0.33 -12.54
N LEU A 27 1.95 -0.97 -11.45
CA LEU A 27 1.51 -0.30 -10.22
C LEU A 27 2.67 -0.25 -9.21
N ARG A 28 3.01 0.95 -8.77
CA ARG A 28 4.08 1.19 -7.79
C ARG A 28 3.46 1.47 -6.42
N VAL A 29 3.77 0.62 -5.45
CA VAL A 29 3.26 0.69 -4.07
C VAL A 29 4.42 1.00 -3.13
N LEU A 30 4.28 2.06 -2.32
CA LEU A 30 5.26 2.47 -1.32
C LEU A 30 4.64 2.34 0.07
N GLN A 31 5.24 1.49 0.91
CA GLN A 31 4.89 1.36 2.32
C GLN A 31 5.94 2.08 3.19
N MET A 32 5.49 2.85 4.18
CA MET A 32 6.35 3.47 5.19
C MET A 32 5.68 3.48 6.57
N ASN A 33 6.43 3.11 7.60
CA ASN A 33 6.13 3.43 9.00
C ASN A 33 6.94 4.66 9.38
N LEU A 34 6.30 5.73 9.83
CA LEU A 34 6.94 7.04 10.03
C LEU A 34 7.38 7.31 11.47
N CYS A 35 6.95 6.46 12.42
CA CYS A 35 7.20 6.71 13.85
C CYS A 35 6.93 8.19 14.24
N ASN A 36 5.82 8.77 13.79
CA ASN A 36 5.61 10.22 13.85
C ASN A 36 4.65 10.69 14.97
N SER A 37 4.34 9.83 15.95
CA SER A 37 3.47 10.23 17.08
C SER A 37 4.06 11.36 17.94
N GLY A 38 5.38 11.50 17.96
CA GLY A 38 6.10 12.39 18.86
C GLY A 38 6.26 11.83 20.29
N LEU A 39 5.78 10.61 20.54
CA LEU A 39 5.73 9.97 21.86
C LEU A 39 6.65 8.75 21.97
N ALA A 40 6.93 8.09 20.84
CA ALA A 40 7.82 6.92 20.78
C ALA A 40 9.31 7.33 20.71
N GLY A 41 10.19 6.43 21.16
CA GLY A 41 11.64 6.68 21.18
C GLY A 41 12.29 6.81 19.80
N CYS A 42 11.63 6.29 18.74
CA CYS A 42 12.07 6.42 17.35
C CYS A 42 11.72 7.78 16.70
N TYR A 43 10.95 8.62 17.38
CA TYR A 43 10.54 9.92 16.85
C TYR A 43 11.72 10.88 16.68
N THR A 44 11.90 11.40 15.48
CA THR A 44 12.97 12.37 15.17
C THR A 44 12.44 13.75 14.74
N GLY A 45 11.14 13.87 14.47
CA GLY A 45 10.53 15.08 13.90
C GLY A 45 10.86 15.32 12.42
N ARG A 46 11.56 14.40 11.75
CA ARG A 46 12.06 14.56 10.37
C ARG A 46 11.45 13.56 9.38
N SER A 47 10.75 12.53 9.86
CA SER A 47 10.24 11.43 9.04
C SER A 47 9.26 11.90 7.97
N VAL A 48 8.40 12.89 8.27
CA VAL A 48 7.43 13.44 7.30
C VAL A 48 8.14 14.13 6.13
N ALA A 49 9.16 14.94 6.41
CA ALA A 49 9.93 15.60 5.35
C ALA A 49 10.68 14.60 4.48
N THR A 50 11.29 13.57 5.09
CA THR A 50 11.96 12.49 4.36
C THR A 50 10.96 11.69 3.53
N ALA A 51 9.78 11.36 4.09
CA ALA A 51 8.71 10.67 3.35
C ALA A 51 8.25 11.48 2.13
N ALA A 52 8.10 12.81 2.27
CA ALA A 52 7.74 13.68 1.15
C ALA A 52 8.81 13.67 0.03
N ASP A 53 10.09 13.63 0.39
CA ASP A 53 11.20 13.50 -0.57
C ASP A 53 11.16 12.14 -1.28
N VAL A 54 10.97 11.06 -0.52
CA VAL A 54 10.86 9.70 -1.07
C VAL A 54 9.66 9.57 -2.00
N ILE A 55 8.47 10.04 -1.60
CA ILE A 55 7.27 10.03 -2.44
C ILE A 55 7.52 10.79 -3.75
N ARG A 56 8.14 11.96 -3.68
CA ARG A 56 8.47 12.76 -4.87
C ARG A 56 9.45 12.02 -5.80
N ALA A 57 10.51 11.46 -5.24
CA ALA A 57 11.57 10.78 -6.00
C ALA A 57 11.10 9.46 -6.61
N GLN A 58 10.27 8.70 -5.89
CA GLN A 58 9.80 7.39 -6.35
C GLN A 58 8.50 7.46 -7.14
N ALA A 59 7.76 8.56 -7.05
CA ALA A 59 6.50 8.77 -7.77
C ALA A 59 5.55 7.53 -7.71
N PRO A 60 5.24 6.97 -6.52
CA PRO A 60 4.38 5.79 -6.39
C PRO A 60 2.92 6.12 -6.77
N ASP A 61 2.17 5.11 -7.19
CA ASP A 61 0.73 5.22 -7.45
C ASP A 61 -0.09 5.12 -6.17
N VAL A 62 0.40 4.30 -5.22
CA VAL A 62 -0.19 4.11 -3.90
C VAL A 62 0.90 4.26 -2.84
N VAL A 63 0.60 5.01 -1.78
CA VAL A 63 1.42 5.10 -0.57
C VAL A 63 0.58 4.65 0.62
N THR A 64 1.11 3.75 1.42
CA THR A 64 0.54 3.36 2.70
C THR A 64 1.43 3.85 3.83
N LEU A 65 0.81 4.41 4.86
CA LEU A 65 1.49 5.04 5.98
C LEU A 65 1.01 4.43 7.28
N ASN A 66 1.95 4.05 8.12
CA ASN A 66 1.71 3.70 9.51
C ASN A 66 2.36 4.73 10.44
N GLU A 67 1.84 4.87 11.64
CA GLU A 67 2.33 5.79 12.66
C GLU A 67 2.41 7.25 12.19
N VAL A 68 1.32 7.73 11.62
CA VAL A 68 1.23 9.08 11.05
C VAL A 68 0.16 9.91 11.78
N CYS A 69 0.40 11.21 11.95
CA CYS A 69 -0.59 12.14 12.44
C CYS A 69 -1.47 12.66 11.29
N ARG A 70 -2.74 12.94 11.55
CA ARG A 70 -3.72 13.34 10.52
C ARG A 70 -3.27 14.53 9.67
N ALA A 71 -2.72 15.57 10.31
CA ALA A 71 -2.27 16.78 9.60
C ALA A 71 -1.15 16.47 8.59
N ASP A 72 -0.26 15.52 8.91
CA ASP A 72 0.85 15.14 8.04
C ASP A 72 0.39 14.40 6.79
N VAL A 73 -0.77 13.72 6.86
CA VAL A 73 -1.38 13.06 5.68
C VAL A 73 -1.70 14.08 4.60
N ALA A 74 -2.26 15.24 4.96
CA ALA A 74 -2.56 16.31 4.00
C ALA A 74 -1.29 16.86 3.34
N VAL A 75 -0.20 17.02 4.12
CA VAL A 75 1.10 17.47 3.63
C VAL A 75 1.68 16.46 2.63
N LEU A 76 1.63 15.16 2.97
CA LEU A 76 2.18 14.09 2.12
C LEU A 76 1.34 13.85 0.87
N ALA A 77 0.01 13.99 0.96
CA ALA A 77 -0.91 13.84 -0.17
C ALA A 77 -0.78 14.98 -1.19
N ARG A 78 -0.29 16.15 -0.79
CA ARG A 78 -0.09 17.33 -1.66
C ARG A 78 -1.33 17.68 -2.49
N GLY A 79 -2.51 17.58 -1.88
CA GLY A 79 -3.81 17.82 -2.53
C GLY A 79 -4.36 16.63 -3.33
N GLY A 80 -3.63 15.53 -3.44
CA GLY A 80 -4.13 14.29 -4.05
C GLY A 80 -5.12 13.54 -3.15
N PRO A 81 -5.84 12.55 -3.69
CA PRO A 81 -6.76 11.71 -2.92
C PRO A 81 -6.04 10.97 -1.78
N SER A 82 -6.65 10.97 -0.62
CA SER A 82 -6.12 10.29 0.57
C SER A 82 -7.25 9.81 1.47
N ALA A 83 -6.97 8.81 2.28
CA ALA A 83 -7.82 8.35 3.37
C ALA A 83 -6.99 8.20 4.64
N PHE A 84 -7.61 8.48 5.77
CA PHE A 84 -7.01 8.37 7.10
C PHE A 84 -7.96 7.66 8.05
N ARG A 85 -7.41 6.77 8.87
CA ARG A 85 -8.13 6.16 9.98
C ARG A 85 -7.36 6.38 11.28
N ALA A 86 -8.02 7.03 12.25
CA ALA A 86 -7.48 7.14 13.59
C ALA A 86 -7.45 5.77 14.27
N VAL A 87 -6.38 5.52 15.00
CA VAL A 87 -6.24 4.41 15.93
C VAL A 87 -6.88 4.83 17.26
N LEU A 88 -7.56 3.90 17.91
CA LEU A 88 -8.21 4.17 19.19
C LEU A 88 -7.29 3.81 20.36
N ASP A 89 -7.34 4.59 21.41
CA ASP A 89 -6.70 4.29 22.69
C ASP A 89 -7.49 3.18 23.40
N SER A 90 -6.81 2.12 23.80
CA SER A 90 -7.43 0.92 24.39
C SER A 90 -8.10 1.18 25.75
N ARG A 91 -7.66 2.22 26.48
CA ARG A 91 -8.16 2.56 27.81
C ARG A 91 -9.37 3.49 27.77
N THR A 92 -9.38 4.42 26.82
CA THR A 92 -10.39 5.48 26.75
C THR A 92 -11.43 5.26 25.65
N GLY A 93 -11.12 4.45 24.64
CA GLY A 93 -11.92 4.28 23.43
C GLY A 93 -11.92 5.50 22.51
N GLY A 94 -11.26 6.59 22.92
CA GLY A 94 -11.08 7.78 22.09
C GLY A 94 -9.94 7.62 21.08
N ALA A 95 -9.79 8.57 20.17
CA ALA A 95 -8.67 8.56 19.23
C ALA A 95 -7.34 8.76 19.97
N THR A 96 -6.36 7.89 19.69
CA THR A 96 -4.98 8.08 20.11
C THR A 96 -4.45 9.40 19.54
N ARG A 97 -3.65 10.12 20.34
CA ARG A 97 -3.17 11.46 20.00
C ARG A 97 -1.67 11.47 19.79
N CYS A 98 -1.24 12.20 18.77
CA CYS A 98 0.13 12.66 18.63
C CYS A 98 0.48 13.70 19.71
N ARG A 99 1.77 13.96 19.94
CA ARG A 99 2.24 14.97 20.90
C ARG A 99 1.63 16.37 20.64
N ASN A 100 1.38 16.71 19.39
CA ASN A 100 0.76 17.98 18.99
C ASN A 100 -0.77 18.01 19.18
N GLY A 101 -1.38 16.96 19.73
CA GLY A 101 -2.82 16.85 19.95
C GLY A 101 -3.61 16.34 18.76
N ASP A 102 -2.99 16.14 17.60
CA ASP A 102 -3.64 15.62 16.41
C ASP A 102 -3.97 14.12 16.52
N ALA A 103 -4.91 13.62 15.73
CA ALA A 103 -5.23 12.19 15.70
C ALA A 103 -4.08 11.41 15.08
N TYR A 104 -3.68 10.32 15.74
CA TYR A 104 -2.70 9.36 15.29
C TYR A 104 -3.36 8.17 14.59
N GLY A 105 -2.70 7.60 13.57
CA GLY A 105 -3.29 6.49 12.87
C GLY A 105 -2.52 5.97 11.68
N ILE A 106 -3.29 5.44 10.73
CA ILE A 106 -2.85 4.87 9.46
C ILE A 106 -3.47 5.61 8.30
N ALA A 107 -2.79 5.65 7.14
CA ALA A 107 -3.29 6.37 5.97
C ALA A 107 -2.94 5.70 4.65
N ILE A 108 -3.72 6.03 3.62
CA ILE A 108 -3.47 5.69 2.22
C ILE A 108 -3.50 6.97 1.40
N LEU A 109 -2.46 7.18 0.58
CA LEU A 109 -2.42 8.21 -0.45
C LEU A 109 -2.45 7.51 -1.80
N THR A 110 -3.13 8.07 -2.79
CA THR A 110 -3.21 7.52 -4.13
C THR A 110 -3.24 8.62 -5.18
N ARG A 111 -2.77 8.33 -6.38
CA ARG A 111 -2.95 9.19 -7.56
C ARG A 111 -4.30 8.96 -8.24
N ARG A 112 -4.97 7.86 -7.91
CA ARG A 112 -6.23 7.43 -8.52
C ARG A 112 -7.41 7.99 -7.75
N PRO A 113 -8.52 8.35 -8.40
CA PRO A 113 -9.74 8.78 -7.70
C PRO A 113 -10.23 7.69 -6.74
N VAL A 114 -10.56 8.07 -5.52
CA VAL A 114 -11.13 7.18 -4.51
C VAL A 114 -12.65 7.17 -4.65
N SER A 115 -13.23 5.99 -4.88
CA SER A 115 -14.68 5.79 -5.00
C SER A 115 -15.33 5.34 -3.70
N ARG A 116 -14.57 4.62 -2.84
CA ARG A 116 -15.06 4.12 -1.56
C ARG A 116 -13.91 4.04 -0.54
N VAL A 117 -14.23 4.35 0.72
CA VAL A 117 -13.34 4.16 1.87
C VAL A 117 -14.01 3.19 2.84
N THR A 118 -13.30 2.16 3.26
CA THR A 118 -13.75 1.17 4.23
C THR A 118 -12.66 0.97 5.27
N GLY A 119 -13.03 0.76 6.52
CA GLY A 119 -12.06 0.52 7.58
C GLY A 119 -12.72 -0.03 8.83
N GLY A 120 -11.93 -0.69 9.67
CA GLY A 120 -12.42 -1.30 10.88
C GLY A 120 -11.32 -1.45 11.93
N THR A 121 -11.76 -1.72 13.16
CA THR A 121 -10.91 -2.15 14.26
C THR A 121 -10.98 -3.67 14.32
N TYR A 122 -9.86 -4.35 14.62
CA TYR A 122 -9.88 -5.79 14.77
C TYR A 122 -10.68 -6.20 16.02
N ALA A 123 -11.41 -7.30 15.94
CA ALA A 123 -12.07 -7.88 17.11
C ALA A 123 -11.05 -8.44 18.12
N THR A 124 -9.92 -8.98 17.62
CA THR A 124 -8.82 -9.45 18.46
C THR A 124 -7.85 -8.31 18.68
N GLN A 125 -7.74 -7.84 19.92
CA GLN A 125 -6.83 -6.82 20.39
C GLN A 125 -5.92 -7.38 21.48
N ASN A 126 -4.76 -6.80 21.65
CA ASN A 126 -3.89 -7.08 22.78
C ASN A 126 -4.28 -6.13 23.93
N PRO A 127 -4.71 -6.65 25.10
CA PRO A 127 -5.11 -5.81 26.23
C PRO A 127 -3.95 -4.96 26.78
N ASP A 128 -2.71 -5.38 26.56
CA ASP A 128 -1.51 -4.69 27.02
C ASP A 128 -0.99 -3.65 26.00
N ASP A 129 -1.60 -3.59 24.80
CA ASP A 129 -1.27 -2.55 23.82
C ASP A 129 -2.16 -1.32 24.07
N PRO A 130 -1.57 -0.12 24.25
CA PRO A 130 -2.36 1.11 24.39
C PRO A 130 -3.13 1.47 23.11
N GLU A 131 -2.78 0.86 21.97
CA GLU A 131 -3.37 1.13 20.68
C GLU A 131 -4.28 -0.01 20.22
N GLN A 132 -5.54 0.29 19.89
CA GLN A 132 -6.40 -0.65 19.19
C GLN A 132 -6.02 -0.72 17.71
N ARG A 133 -5.51 -1.87 17.29
CA ARG A 133 -5.10 -2.08 15.89
C ARG A 133 -6.29 -2.04 14.94
N ALA A 134 -6.07 -1.44 13.78
CA ALA A 134 -7.10 -1.15 12.78
C ALA A 134 -6.59 -1.41 11.37
N TRP A 135 -7.53 -1.49 10.44
CA TRP A 135 -7.27 -1.59 9.01
C TRP A 135 -8.05 -0.51 8.26
N LEU A 136 -7.56 -0.13 7.08
CA LEU A 136 -8.14 0.85 6.19
C LEU A 136 -7.96 0.38 4.75
N CYS A 137 -9.03 0.48 3.94
CA CYS A 137 -9.01 0.20 2.50
C CYS A 137 -9.67 1.33 1.72
N VAL A 138 -9.18 1.57 0.50
CA VAL A 138 -9.79 2.45 -0.49
C VAL A 138 -9.98 1.70 -1.80
N ASP A 139 -11.13 1.90 -2.45
CA ASP A 139 -11.39 1.43 -3.82
C ASP A 139 -11.12 2.57 -4.80
N THR A 140 -10.37 2.30 -5.87
CA THR A 140 -9.99 3.29 -6.90
C THR A 140 -10.58 2.98 -8.28
N GLY A 141 -11.54 2.08 -8.35
CA GLY A 141 -12.18 1.64 -9.61
C GLY A 141 -11.54 0.40 -10.20
N ASP A 142 -10.22 0.32 -10.27
CA ASP A 142 -9.46 -0.80 -10.86
C ASP A 142 -8.70 -1.65 -9.83
N ILE A 143 -8.42 -1.10 -8.64
CA ILE A 143 -7.81 -1.83 -7.52
C ILE A 143 -8.46 -1.43 -6.20
N SER A 144 -8.34 -2.30 -5.19
CA SER A 144 -8.48 -1.89 -3.78
C SER A 144 -7.11 -1.85 -3.14
N ALA A 145 -6.77 -0.72 -2.52
CA ALA A 145 -5.55 -0.56 -1.74
C ALA A 145 -5.88 -0.55 -0.24
N CYS A 146 -5.20 -1.39 0.53
CA CYS A 146 -5.41 -1.54 1.97
C CYS A 146 -4.13 -1.28 2.75
N THR A 147 -4.28 -0.82 4.01
CA THR A 147 -3.19 -0.71 4.97
C THR A 147 -3.62 -1.15 6.37
N THR A 148 -2.65 -1.58 7.14
CA THR A 148 -2.78 -1.92 8.55
C THR A 148 -1.46 -1.74 9.28
N HIS A 149 -1.54 -1.62 10.61
CA HIS A 149 -0.42 -1.78 11.52
C HIS A 149 -0.84 -2.84 12.55
N LEU A 150 -0.26 -4.04 12.46
CA LEU A 150 -0.64 -5.15 13.34
C LEU A 150 0.03 -5.04 14.71
N ASP A 151 -0.41 -5.84 15.65
CA ASP A 151 0.10 -5.85 17.03
C ASP A 151 1.62 -6.05 17.07
N ALA A 152 2.33 -5.13 17.75
CA ALA A 152 3.78 -5.15 17.86
C ALA A 152 4.28 -5.94 19.09
N ARG A 153 3.39 -6.25 20.05
CA ARG A 153 3.74 -6.83 21.35
C ARG A 153 3.47 -8.32 21.42
N SER A 154 2.49 -8.82 20.66
CA SER A 154 2.08 -10.22 20.64
C SER A 154 2.00 -10.79 19.24
N THR A 155 2.95 -11.64 18.88
CA THR A 155 2.93 -12.35 17.60
C THR A 155 1.65 -13.20 17.42
N ALA A 156 1.07 -13.71 18.49
CA ALA A 156 -0.18 -14.48 18.43
C ALA A 156 -1.36 -13.59 18.03
N VAL A 157 -1.46 -12.40 18.61
CA VAL A 157 -2.47 -11.40 18.26
C VAL A 157 -2.25 -10.91 16.83
N ALA A 158 -1.01 -10.53 16.46
CA ALA A 158 -0.68 -10.11 15.09
C ALA A 158 -1.07 -11.16 14.04
N ARG A 159 -0.82 -12.45 14.32
CA ARG A 159 -1.26 -13.56 13.44
C ARG A 159 -2.78 -13.68 13.34
N SER A 160 -3.50 -13.50 14.45
CA SER A 160 -4.97 -13.50 14.44
C SER A 160 -5.51 -12.35 13.58
N GLN A 161 -4.97 -11.15 13.77
CA GLN A 161 -5.32 -9.97 12.97
C GLN A 161 -5.00 -10.16 11.49
N CYS A 162 -3.82 -10.72 11.17
CA CYS A 162 -3.41 -11.04 9.81
C CYS A 162 -4.39 -12.01 9.14
N ARG A 163 -4.75 -13.11 9.79
CA ARG A 163 -5.73 -14.08 9.26
C ARG A 163 -7.10 -13.47 9.03
N TYR A 164 -7.57 -12.62 9.94
CA TYR A 164 -8.83 -11.91 9.77
C TYR A 164 -8.77 -10.98 8.55
N LEU A 165 -7.69 -10.22 8.42
CA LEU A 165 -7.50 -9.30 7.30
C LEU A 165 -7.50 -10.04 5.96
N LEU A 166 -6.66 -11.08 5.82
CA LEU A 166 -6.51 -11.84 4.58
C LEU A 166 -7.71 -12.74 4.29
N GLY A 167 -8.31 -13.37 5.33
CA GLY A 167 -9.40 -14.32 5.16
C GLY A 167 -10.81 -13.72 5.14
N SER A 168 -10.98 -12.48 5.62
CA SER A 168 -12.31 -11.87 5.73
C SER A 168 -12.38 -10.48 5.09
N VAL A 169 -11.40 -9.62 5.33
CA VAL A 169 -11.46 -8.23 4.83
C VAL A 169 -11.10 -8.17 3.35
N LEU A 170 -9.93 -8.70 2.95
CA LEU A 170 -9.49 -8.60 1.56
C LEU A 170 -10.43 -9.31 0.56
N PRO A 171 -11.00 -10.50 0.87
CA PRO A 171 -11.98 -11.13 -0.04
C PRO A 171 -13.27 -10.33 -0.25
N ALA A 172 -13.61 -9.44 0.69
CA ALA A 172 -14.78 -8.55 0.57
C ALA A 172 -14.48 -7.27 -0.22
N MET A 173 -13.21 -7.01 -0.56
CA MET A 173 -12.80 -5.86 -1.37
C MET A 173 -12.92 -6.17 -2.86
N ARG A 174 -12.93 -5.12 -3.69
CA ARG A 174 -12.86 -5.27 -5.14
C ARG A 174 -11.46 -5.77 -5.54
N SER A 175 -11.41 -6.90 -6.24
CA SER A 175 -10.16 -7.47 -6.76
C SER A 175 -9.71 -6.74 -8.05
N PRO A 176 -8.39 -6.60 -8.28
CA PRO A 176 -7.28 -7.05 -7.43
C PRO A 176 -7.07 -6.16 -6.19
N VAL A 177 -6.55 -6.76 -5.11
CA VAL A 177 -6.28 -6.06 -3.85
C VAL A 177 -4.79 -5.99 -3.61
N VAL A 178 -4.33 -4.81 -3.15
CA VAL A 178 -2.98 -4.59 -2.64
C VAL A 178 -3.08 -4.19 -1.17
N LEU A 179 -2.52 -4.99 -0.29
CA LEU A 179 -2.33 -4.67 1.11
C LEU A 179 -0.87 -4.30 1.35
N ALA A 180 -0.62 -3.16 1.97
CA ALA A 180 0.73 -2.80 2.41
C ALA A 180 0.68 -2.22 3.83
N GLY A 181 1.61 -2.63 4.69
CA GLY A 181 1.61 -2.20 6.09
C GLY A 181 2.78 -2.76 6.88
N ASP A 182 2.88 -2.28 8.11
CA ASP A 182 3.72 -2.89 9.13
C ASP A 182 2.94 -4.05 9.76
N LEU A 183 3.28 -5.26 9.36
CA LEU A 183 2.57 -6.46 9.79
C LEU A 183 3.15 -7.07 11.07
N ASN A 184 4.27 -6.57 11.58
CA ASN A 184 4.93 -7.04 12.82
C ASN A 184 5.18 -8.57 12.90
N LEU A 185 5.23 -9.24 11.75
CA LEU A 185 5.31 -10.69 11.66
C LEU A 185 6.62 -11.21 11.08
N ARG A 186 7.55 -10.35 10.63
CA ARG A 186 8.78 -10.77 9.96
C ARG A 186 8.47 -11.87 8.92
N THR A 187 9.19 -12.98 8.96
CA THR A 187 8.92 -14.15 8.10
C THR A 187 7.58 -14.83 8.39
N GLY A 188 6.90 -14.47 9.48
CA GLY A 188 5.62 -15.05 9.90
C GLY A 188 4.41 -14.65 9.05
N VAL A 189 4.54 -13.64 8.16
CA VAL A 189 3.47 -13.27 7.20
C VAL A 189 3.05 -14.46 6.36
N ARG A 190 3.99 -15.30 5.93
CA ARG A 190 3.70 -16.52 5.14
C ARG A 190 2.74 -17.49 5.84
N ASN A 191 2.63 -17.43 7.16
CA ASN A 191 1.75 -18.31 7.95
C ASN A 191 0.28 -17.84 7.96
N CYS A 192 -0.01 -16.66 7.44
CA CYS A 192 -1.37 -16.16 7.28
C CYS A 192 -1.76 -15.93 5.80
N LEU A 193 -0.83 -16.09 4.85
CA LEU A 193 -1.13 -16.05 3.42
C LEU A 193 -1.91 -17.30 2.98
N THR A 194 -2.81 -17.12 2.05
CA THR A 194 -3.42 -18.21 1.28
C THR A 194 -2.59 -18.54 0.04
N ALA A 195 -2.95 -19.61 -0.69
CA ALA A 195 -2.21 -20.06 -1.86
C ALA A 195 -2.17 -19.04 -3.01
N ASP A 196 -3.18 -18.16 -3.07
CA ASP A 196 -3.34 -17.17 -4.15
C ASP A 196 -2.66 -15.83 -3.86
N GLU A 197 -2.15 -15.65 -2.65
CA GLU A 197 -1.51 -14.41 -2.21
C GLU A 197 0.00 -14.47 -2.37
N ARG A 198 0.58 -13.35 -2.77
CA ARG A 198 2.04 -13.16 -2.90
C ARG A 198 2.46 -11.99 -2.06
N ASN A 199 3.66 -12.05 -1.50
CA ASN A 199 4.19 -10.95 -0.72
C ASN A 199 5.61 -10.57 -1.11
N ALA A 200 5.93 -9.30 -0.91
CA ALA A 200 7.27 -8.77 -0.80
C ALA A 200 7.41 -8.07 0.54
N ASP A 201 8.54 -8.22 1.20
CA ASP A 201 8.85 -7.65 2.51
C ASP A 201 10.19 -6.91 2.49
N ASP A 202 10.44 -6.10 3.51
CA ASP A 202 11.71 -5.37 3.70
C ASP A 202 12.79 -6.21 4.40
N GLY A 203 12.51 -7.48 4.69
CA GLY A 203 13.33 -8.34 5.56
C GLY A 203 13.07 -8.12 7.05
N GLY A 204 12.19 -7.18 7.40
CA GLY A 204 11.76 -6.82 8.74
C GLY A 204 10.27 -7.05 8.96
N PHE A 205 9.54 -5.98 9.23
CA PHE A 205 8.14 -6.00 9.61
C PHE A 205 7.18 -5.51 8.53
N GLN A 206 7.68 -4.73 7.56
CA GLN A 206 6.85 -4.18 6.51
C GLN A 206 6.68 -5.18 5.37
N SER A 207 5.46 -5.27 4.86
CA SER A 207 5.11 -6.16 3.76
C SER A 207 4.13 -5.51 2.79
N VAL A 208 4.24 -5.91 1.52
CA VAL A 208 3.22 -5.70 0.49
C VAL A 208 2.69 -7.05 0.07
N VAL A 209 1.40 -7.28 0.26
CA VAL A 209 0.68 -8.50 -0.12
C VAL A 209 -0.25 -8.17 -1.28
N VAL A 210 -0.29 -9.02 -2.30
CA VAL A 210 -1.14 -8.83 -3.47
C VAL A 210 -2.00 -10.06 -3.74
N THR A 211 -3.24 -9.80 -4.17
CA THR A 211 -4.19 -10.83 -4.61
C THR A 211 -4.49 -10.66 -6.09
N GLY A 212 -5.12 -11.69 -6.70
CA GLY A 212 -5.61 -11.62 -8.08
C GLY A 212 -4.50 -11.64 -9.13
N THR A 213 -4.62 -10.78 -10.14
CA THR A 213 -3.87 -10.85 -11.40
C THR A 213 -2.53 -10.10 -11.39
N PHE A 214 -2.06 -9.60 -10.24
CA PHE A 214 -0.76 -8.94 -10.18
C PHE A 214 0.40 -9.93 -9.96
N ALA A 215 1.52 -9.64 -10.62
CA ALA A 215 2.82 -10.21 -10.32
C ALA A 215 3.71 -9.16 -9.64
N ILE A 216 4.45 -9.56 -8.60
CA ILE A 216 5.52 -8.73 -8.05
C ILE A 216 6.71 -8.83 -9.01
N THR A 217 7.09 -7.72 -9.63
CA THR A 217 8.20 -7.65 -10.60
C THR A 217 9.49 -7.11 -9.98
N SER A 218 9.37 -6.24 -8.97
CA SER A 218 10.53 -5.77 -8.21
C SER A 218 10.16 -5.36 -6.80
N LYS A 219 11.16 -5.39 -5.90
CA LYS A 219 11.11 -4.76 -4.59
C LYS A 219 12.38 -3.96 -4.31
N ARG A 220 12.27 -2.87 -3.61
CA ARG A 220 13.39 -2.04 -3.15
C ARG A 220 13.15 -1.59 -1.72
N VAL A 221 14.14 -1.81 -0.87
CA VAL A 221 14.19 -1.23 0.47
C VAL A 221 14.86 0.13 0.37
N LEU A 222 14.19 1.16 0.87
CA LEU A 222 14.61 2.55 0.73
C LEU A 222 15.12 3.08 2.07
N ASP A 223 16.26 3.75 2.04
CA ASP A 223 16.82 4.42 3.21
C ASP A 223 15.97 5.63 3.58
N MET A 224 15.45 5.64 4.80
CA MET A 224 14.72 6.76 5.39
C MET A 224 15.65 7.72 6.17
N ARG A 225 16.95 7.66 5.92
CA ARG A 225 18.00 8.57 6.48
C ARG A 225 17.96 8.63 8.00
N SER A 226 17.71 7.51 8.65
CA SER A 226 17.58 7.41 10.12
C SER A 226 16.57 8.41 10.70
N THR A 227 15.49 8.71 9.97
CA THR A 227 14.43 9.60 10.44
C THR A 227 13.25 8.86 11.06
N THR A 228 13.21 7.55 10.90
CA THR A 228 12.35 6.55 11.54
C THR A 228 13.18 5.29 11.75
N ASP A 229 12.72 4.38 12.57
CA ASP A 229 13.34 3.07 12.83
C ASP A 229 12.98 2.01 11.77
N HIS A 230 12.22 2.38 10.75
CA HIS A 230 11.85 1.53 9.63
C HIS A 230 12.38 2.08 8.30
N PRO A 231 12.83 1.21 7.36
CA PRO A 231 13.06 1.62 5.98
C PRO A 231 11.74 1.87 5.25
N GLY A 232 11.78 2.46 4.06
CA GLY A 232 10.65 2.43 3.13
C GLY A 232 10.67 1.13 2.30
N LEU A 233 9.52 0.60 1.93
CA LEU A 233 9.40 -0.55 1.04
C LEU A 233 8.66 -0.16 -0.24
N LEU A 234 9.36 -0.12 -1.37
CA LEU A 234 8.79 0.11 -2.69
C LEU A 234 8.67 -1.20 -3.45
N VAL A 235 7.46 -1.52 -3.91
CA VAL A 235 7.16 -2.73 -4.69
C VAL A 235 6.53 -2.32 -6.01
N THR A 236 6.99 -2.93 -7.12
CA THR A 236 6.38 -2.78 -8.44
C THR A 236 5.60 -4.03 -8.78
N LEU A 237 4.37 -3.82 -9.24
CA LEU A 237 3.41 -4.86 -9.60
C LEU A 237 3.05 -4.72 -11.07
N ALA A 238 3.15 -5.79 -11.85
CA ALA A 238 2.68 -5.85 -13.22
C ALA A 238 1.37 -6.64 -13.32
N PRO A 239 0.40 -6.24 -14.15
CA PRO A 239 -0.73 -7.08 -14.52
C PRO A 239 -0.24 -8.38 -15.18
N ARG A 240 -0.93 -9.51 -14.92
CA ARG A 240 -0.65 -10.82 -15.51
C ARG A 240 -1.51 -11.07 -16.74
#